data_22de97c4fef26e0db0778e141e55361a
#
_entry.id   22de97c4fef26e0db0778e141e55361a
#
_cell.length_a   1.000
_cell.length_b   1.000
_cell.length_c   1.000
_cell.angle_alpha   90.00
_cell.angle_beta   90.00
_cell.angle_gamma   90.00
#
_symmetry.space_group_name_H-M   'P 1'
#
loop_
_entity.id
_entity.type
_entity.pdbx_description
1 polymer ?
#
loop_
_entity_poly.entity_id
_entity_poly.type
_entity_poly.pdbx_seq_one_letter_code
_entity_poly.pdbx_strand_id
1 'polypeptide(L)'
;MIPAAPVAQHLPALPRPNQVHLHLLPLDCTDQELNSLRDLLTSAERARCERLLDPLKRQQAMASRGRLRQLLGNYLGEVPQRVLLSEGEFGKLHLSEHLEPDSLCFNLSHAGKYLVIAVSAGSEVGVDLEEIRGDLDFRPMAERYFAPSEQQELFALEPAQQLTAFYRCWTRKEAYLKGTGVGFSQPANSFQVSLAPNVPAALVVHHDHPEESRRWSLRDLPAPAGYCAALAAQIARPELKFYGFRK
;
A
#
# COMPACT_ATOMS: atom_id res chain seq x y z
N MET A 1 15.35 17.20 31.71
CA MET A 1 15.47 18.00 30.46
C MET A 1 14.86 17.14 29.36
N ILE A 2 13.66 17.47 28.91
CA ILE A 2 12.96 16.77 27.81
C ILE A 2 13.65 17.24 26.54
N PRO A 3 14.18 16.36 25.68
CA PRO A 3 14.78 16.77 24.42
C PRO A 3 13.69 17.39 23.54
N ALA A 4 14.05 18.53 22.94
CA ALA A 4 13.19 19.29 22.04
C ALA A 4 12.62 18.39 20.92
N ALA A 5 11.33 18.53 20.68
CA ALA A 5 10.66 17.89 19.56
C ALA A 5 11.38 18.23 18.25
N PRO A 6 11.56 17.26 17.33
CA PRO A 6 12.11 17.56 16.03
C PRO A 6 11.20 18.56 15.29
N VAL A 7 11.85 19.52 14.67
CA VAL A 7 11.33 20.62 13.84
C VAL A 7 10.00 20.24 13.17
N ALA A 8 9.01 21.08 13.38
CA ALA A 8 7.70 21.03 12.72
C ALA A 8 7.89 21.01 11.18
N GLN A 9 7.99 19.83 10.60
CA GLN A 9 7.65 19.66 9.20
C GLN A 9 6.17 20.04 9.10
N HIS A 10 5.85 20.95 8.20
CA HIS A 10 4.47 21.38 7.96
C HIS A 10 3.58 20.15 7.93
N LEU A 11 2.68 20.04 8.91
CA LEU A 11 1.68 18.99 8.95
C LEU A 11 0.98 18.98 7.58
N PRO A 12 0.94 17.87 6.86
CA PRO A 12 0.20 17.85 5.61
C PRO A 12 -1.25 18.17 5.93
N ALA A 13 -1.83 19.14 5.22
CA ALA A 13 -3.27 19.37 5.30
C ALA A 13 -3.99 18.06 4.95
N LEU A 14 -5.16 17.82 5.54
CA LEU A 14 -6.00 16.68 5.20
C LEU A 14 -6.21 16.59 3.68
N PRO A 15 -6.24 15.38 3.09
CA PRO A 15 -6.61 15.24 1.69
C PRO A 15 -8.00 15.83 1.43
N ARG A 16 -8.19 16.48 0.29
CA ARG A 16 -9.53 16.84 -0.18
C ARG A 16 -10.27 15.56 -0.63
N PRO A 17 -11.61 15.54 -0.74
CA PRO A 17 -12.38 14.33 -1.08
C PRO A 17 -11.96 13.63 -2.38
N ASN A 18 -11.38 14.37 -3.34
CA ASN A 18 -10.86 13.82 -4.59
C ASN A 18 -9.35 13.59 -4.59
N GLN A 19 -8.68 13.77 -3.46
CA GLN A 19 -7.22 13.64 -3.36
C GLN A 19 -6.81 12.33 -2.68
N VAL A 20 -5.69 11.80 -3.15
CA VAL A 20 -4.95 10.74 -2.48
C VAL A 20 -3.52 11.22 -2.24
N HIS A 21 -3.12 11.24 -0.99
CA HIS A 21 -1.74 11.53 -0.59
C HIS A 21 -0.95 10.22 -0.54
N LEU A 22 0.16 10.19 -1.22
CA LEU A 22 1.05 9.04 -1.34
C LEU A 22 2.38 9.37 -0.67
N HIS A 23 2.76 8.59 0.32
CA HIS A 23 4.00 8.75 1.07
C HIS A 23 4.92 7.57 0.79
N LEU A 24 6.10 7.82 0.23
CA LEU A 24 7.16 6.83 0.07
C LEU A 24 8.21 7.08 1.14
N LEU A 25 8.40 6.12 2.03
CA LEU A 25 9.24 6.21 3.21
C LEU A 25 10.30 5.12 3.21
N PRO A 26 11.57 5.41 3.57
CA PRO A 26 12.57 4.36 3.71
C PRO A 26 12.26 3.50 4.94
N LEU A 27 12.56 2.20 4.86
CA LEU A 27 12.52 1.28 6.01
C LEU A 27 13.89 1.06 6.65
N ASP A 28 14.95 1.40 5.91
CA ASP A 28 16.29 1.45 6.48
C ASP A 28 16.36 2.58 7.51
N CYS A 29 16.72 2.27 8.72
CA CYS A 29 16.86 3.22 9.83
C CYS A 29 18.11 2.93 10.63
N THR A 30 18.68 3.96 11.23
CA THR A 30 19.68 3.81 12.28
C THR A 30 19.04 3.19 13.54
N ASP A 31 19.85 2.62 14.43
CA ASP A 31 19.35 2.07 15.69
C ASP A 31 18.60 3.11 16.53
N GLN A 32 19.06 4.35 16.51
CA GLN A 32 18.41 5.47 17.22
C GLN A 32 17.02 5.77 16.63
N GLU A 33 16.91 5.83 15.30
CA GLU A 33 15.62 6.03 14.62
C GLU A 33 14.67 4.87 14.86
N LEU A 34 15.16 3.62 14.78
CA LEU A 34 14.37 2.43 15.04
C LEU A 34 13.84 2.41 16.48
N ASN A 35 14.67 2.75 17.46
CA ASN A 35 14.24 2.86 18.86
C ASN A 35 13.15 3.94 19.01
N SER A 36 13.32 5.11 18.40
CA SER A 36 12.32 6.16 18.42
C SER A 36 11.00 5.72 17.79
N LEU A 37 11.04 5.00 16.67
CA LEU A 37 9.84 4.46 16.01
C LEU A 37 9.18 3.36 16.86
N ARG A 38 9.99 2.48 17.49
CA ARG A 38 9.49 1.43 18.39
C ARG A 38 8.73 2.02 19.57
N ASP A 39 9.17 3.15 20.11
CA ASP A 39 8.52 3.80 21.24
C ASP A 39 7.14 4.41 20.89
N LEU A 40 6.82 4.53 19.60
CA LEU A 40 5.48 4.91 19.12
C LEU A 40 4.49 3.74 19.10
N LEU A 41 4.96 2.49 19.17
CA LEU A 41 4.12 1.30 19.08
C LEU A 41 3.45 1.00 20.42
N THR A 42 2.24 0.46 20.35
CA THR A 42 1.59 -0.16 21.52
C THR A 42 2.36 -1.43 21.94
N SER A 43 2.12 -1.88 23.18
CA SER A 43 2.70 -3.14 23.66
C SER A 43 2.32 -4.35 22.79
N ALA A 44 1.08 -4.41 22.34
CA ALA A 44 0.59 -5.48 21.46
C ALA A 44 1.30 -5.48 20.09
N GLU A 45 1.48 -4.29 19.48
CA GLU A 45 2.21 -4.16 18.21
C GLU A 45 3.69 -4.55 18.35
N ARG A 46 4.35 -4.13 19.43
CA ARG A 46 5.74 -4.53 19.72
C ARG A 46 5.85 -6.05 19.84
N ALA A 47 4.99 -6.67 20.66
CA ALA A 47 4.98 -8.12 20.84
C ALA A 47 4.72 -8.87 19.52
N ARG A 48 3.87 -8.31 18.62
CA ARG A 48 3.65 -8.88 17.29
C ARG A 48 4.89 -8.82 16.41
N CYS A 49 5.60 -7.69 16.39
CA CYS A 49 6.84 -7.54 15.64
C CYS A 49 7.94 -8.48 16.20
N GLU A 50 8.05 -8.60 17.53
CA GLU A 50 9.06 -9.44 18.20
C GLU A 50 8.90 -10.93 17.92
N ARG A 51 7.70 -11.40 17.54
CA ARG A 51 7.47 -12.78 17.12
C ARG A 51 8.09 -13.13 15.76
N LEU A 52 8.48 -12.14 14.96
CA LEU A 52 9.16 -12.38 13.68
C LEU A 52 10.57 -12.90 13.94
N LEU A 53 10.88 -14.09 13.42
CA LEU A 53 12.17 -14.74 13.61
C LEU A 53 13.31 -14.04 12.88
N ASP A 54 13.03 -13.56 11.67
CA ASP A 54 13.99 -12.82 10.84
C ASP A 54 14.23 -11.42 11.43
N PRO A 55 15.47 -11.07 11.83
CA PRO A 55 15.79 -9.77 12.43
C PRO A 55 15.49 -8.60 11.49
N LEU A 56 15.74 -8.74 10.18
CA LEU A 56 15.48 -7.70 9.20
C LEU A 56 13.97 -7.46 9.05
N LYS A 57 13.18 -8.53 8.92
CA LYS A 57 11.71 -8.42 8.87
C LYS A 57 11.13 -7.82 10.14
N ARG A 58 11.69 -8.16 11.31
CA ARG A 58 11.31 -7.56 12.58
C ARG A 58 11.56 -6.06 12.60
N GLN A 59 12.75 -5.63 12.19
CA GLN A 59 13.12 -4.23 12.09
C GLN A 59 12.19 -3.47 11.12
N GLN A 60 11.96 -4.03 9.94
CA GLN A 60 11.06 -3.45 8.93
C GLN A 60 9.62 -3.34 9.43
N ALA A 61 9.12 -4.35 10.14
CA ALA A 61 7.78 -4.31 10.73
C ALA A 61 7.65 -3.21 11.80
N MET A 62 8.64 -3.06 12.68
CA MET A 62 8.70 -2.00 13.69
C MET A 62 8.76 -0.61 13.03
N ALA A 63 9.65 -0.44 12.03
CA ALA A 63 9.79 0.81 11.31
C ALA A 63 8.51 1.17 10.55
N SER A 64 7.91 0.22 9.84
CA SER A 64 6.65 0.42 9.11
C SER A 64 5.52 0.87 10.03
N ARG A 65 5.33 0.18 11.15
CA ARG A 65 4.27 0.49 12.12
C ARG A 65 4.50 1.84 12.81
N GLY A 66 5.74 2.14 13.20
CA GLY A 66 6.10 3.43 13.82
C GLY A 66 5.89 4.61 12.86
N ARG A 67 6.32 4.47 11.60
CA ARG A 67 6.11 5.49 10.56
C ARG A 67 4.62 5.69 10.24
N LEU A 68 3.82 4.63 10.20
CA LEU A 68 2.38 4.73 10.04
C LEU A 68 1.76 5.55 11.17
N ARG A 69 2.08 5.22 12.43
CA ARG A 69 1.56 5.95 13.59
C ARG A 69 1.97 7.42 13.58
N GLN A 70 3.22 7.70 13.25
CA GLN A 70 3.74 9.07 13.14
C GLN A 70 2.99 9.84 12.05
N LEU A 71 2.78 9.24 10.88
CA LEU A 71 2.08 9.88 9.77
C LEU A 71 0.62 10.15 10.11
N LEU A 72 -0.11 9.15 10.63
CA LEU A 72 -1.51 9.32 11.00
C LEU A 72 -1.67 10.30 12.16
N GLY A 73 -0.78 10.27 13.16
CA GLY A 73 -0.77 11.26 14.23
C GLY A 73 -0.63 12.69 13.69
N ASN A 74 0.24 12.89 12.70
CA ASN A 74 0.40 14.18 12.04
C ASN A 74 -0.87 14.63 11.31
N TYR A 75 -1.58 13.73 10.61
CA TYR A 75 -2.85 14.06 9.94
C TYR A 75 -3.97 14.38 10.93
N LEU A 76 -4.02 13.67 12.05
CA LEU A 76 -5.08 13.80 13.04
C LEU A 76 -4.81 14.88 14.09
N GLY A 77 -3.60 15.46 14.11
CA GLY A 77 -3.16 16.35 15.20
C GLY A 77 -3.05 15.63 16.54
N GLU A 78 -2.83 14.31 16.52
CA GLU A 78 -2.78 13.45 17.69
C GLU A 78 -1.37 12.92 17.96
N VAL A 79 -1.12 12.60 19.23
CA VAL A 79 0.12 11.91 19.63
C VAL A 79 0.12 10.51 18.98
N PRO A 80 1.19 10.09 18.29
CA PRO A 80 1.23 8.83 17.54
C PRO A 80 0.82 7.60 18.35
N GLN A 81 1.15 7.54 19.64
CA GLN A 81 0.78 6.45 20.54
C GLN A 81 -0.74 6.38 20.80
N ARG A 82 -1.44 7.50 20.66
CA ARG A 82 -2.90 7.59 20.87
C ARG A 82 -3.73 7.31 19.63
N VAL A 83 -3.09 7.20 18.46
CA VAL A 83 -3.81 6.80 17.24
C VAL A 83 -4.39 5.40 17.44
N LEU A 84 -5.71 5.29 17.45
CA LEU A 84 -6.40 4.03 17.63
C LEU A 84 -6.58 3.33 16.30
N LEU A 85 -5.94 2.17 16.17
CA LEU A 85 -5.98 1.32 14.98
C LEU A 85 -6.70 0.02 15.31
N SER A 86 -7.60 -0.39 14.43
CA SER A 86 -8.26 -1.70 14.44
C SER A 86 -7.91 -2.48 13.18
N GLU A 87 -8.01 -3.79 13.22
CA GLU A 87 -7.84 -4.67 12.07
C GLU A 87 -9.23 -5.17 11.64
N GLY A 88 -9.54 -5.03 10.35
CA GLY A 88 -10.69 -5.68 9.75
C GLY A 88 -10.51 -7.19 9.68
N GLU A 89 -11.54 -7.89 9.26
CA GLU A 89 -11.59 -9.37 9.21
C GLU A 89 -10.39 -9.99 8.47
N PHE A 90 -9.91 -9.34 7.41
CA PHE A 90 -8.78 -9.80 6.60
C PHE A 90 -7.49 -9.01 6.84
N GLY A 91 -7.36 -8.35 8.00
CA GLY A 91 -6.14 -7.69 8.42
C GLY A 91 -5.91 -6.28 7.86
N LYS A 92 -6.84 -5.71 7.08
CA LYS A 92 -6.77 -4.31 6.67
C LYS A 92 -6.89 -3.43 7.92
N LEU A 93 -5.94 -2.50 8.07
CA LEU A 93 -5.96 -1.55 9.17
C LEU A 93 -6.93 -0.41 8.89
N HIS A 94 -7.64 0.00 9.93
CA HIS A 94 -8.56 1.14 9.94
C HIS A 94 -8.29 2.01 11.15
N LEU A 95 -8.69 3.27 11.09
CA LEU A 95 -8.87 4.07 12.29
C LEU A 95 -10.09 3.53 13.06
N SER A 96 -9.96 3.40 14.38
CA SER A 96 -11.09 2.91 15.21
C SER A 96 -12.23 3.93 15.22
N GLU A 97 -13.48 3.44 15.36
CA GLU A 97 -14.74 4.16 15.20
C GLU A 97 -14.97 5.39 16.09
N HIS A 98 -14.06 5.66 17.04
CA HIS A 98 -14.15 6.84 17.91
C HIS A 98 -13.62 8.14 17.24
N LEU A 99 -13.01 8.04 16.07
CA LEU A 99 -12.65 9.18 15.24
C LEU A 99 -13.70 9.23 14.14
N GLU A 100 -14.32 10.38 13.91
CA GLU A 100 -15.35 10.64 12.90
C GLU A 100 -15.14 9.75 11.66
N PRO A 101 -16.08 8.83 11.33
CA PRO A 101 -15.88 7.72 10.40
C PRO A 101 -15.47 8.15 8.99
N ASP A 102 -15.73 9.40 8.63
CA ASP A 102 -15.52 9.92 7.26
C ASP A 102 -14.19 10.65 7.08
N SER A 103 -13.29 10.68 8.10
CA SER A 103 -12.17 11.60 8.02
C SER A 103 -10.98 11.07 7.23
N LEU A 104 -10.49 9.88 7.49
CA LEU A 104 -9.32 9.33 6.81
C LEU A 104 -9.43 7.83 6.54
N CYS A 105 -9.31 7.46 5.28
CA CYS A 105 -9.01 6.10 4.86
C CYS A 105 -7.52 5.99 4.51
N PHE A 106 -6.91 4.87 4.80
CA PHE A 106 -5.52 4.65 4.45
C PHE A 106 -5.24 3.19 4.12
N ASN A 107 -4.16 2.97 3.40
CA ASN A 107 -3.60 1.65 3.17
C ASN A 107 -2.09 1.74 3.05
N LEU A 108 -1.38 0.64 3.28
CA LEU A 108 0.07 0.59 3.21
C LEU A 108 0.56 -0.71 2.59
N SER A 109 1.72 -0.63 1.94
CA SER A 109 2.47 -1.79 1.47
C SER A 109 3.96 -1.53 1.63
N HIS A 110 4.73 -2.58 1.85
CA HIS A 110 6.18 -2.47 1.93
C HIS A 110 6.88 -3.62 1.21
N ALA A 111 7.94 -3.31 0.51
CA ALA A 111 8.84 -4.27 -0.12
C ALA A 111 10.27 -3.76 -0.03
N GLY A 112 11.22 -4.69 0.15
CA GLY A 112 12.63 -4.34 0.25
C GLY A 112 12.88 -3.21 1.25
N LYS A 113 13.36 -2.08 0.75
CA LYS A 113 13.77 -0.92 1.58
C LYS A 113 12.71 0.16 1.73
N TYR A 114 11.52 -0.04 1.17
CA TYR A 114 10.51 1.02 1.10
C TYR A 114 9.16 0.62 1.67
N LEU A 115 8.50 1.61 2.23
CA LEU A 115 7.11 1.60 2.65
C LEU A 115 6.36 2.65 1.83
N VAL A 116 5.24 2.28 1.25
CA VAL A 116 4.30 3.23 0.66
C VAL A 116 3.04 3.28 1.51
N ILE A 117 2.53 4.48 1.77
CA ILE A 117 1.25 4.72 2.47
C ILE A 117 0.41 5.61 1.58
N ALA A 118 -0.81 5.18 1.28
CA ALA A 118 -1.85 5.97 0.65
C ALA A 118 -2.83 6.47 1.71
N VAL A 119 -3.21 7.75 1.63
CA VAL A 119 -4.18 8.39 2.54
C VAL A 119 -5.20 9.17 1.72
N SER A 120 -6.47 9.00 2.01
CA SER A 120 -7.60 9.70 1.38
C SER A 120 -8.59 10.18 2.44
N ALA A 121 -9.51 11.06 2.07
CA ALA A 121 -10.62 11.49 2.92
C ALA A 121 -11.92 10.85 2.41
N GLY A 122 -12.56 10.03 3.25
CA GLY A 122 -13.89 9.45 3.02
C GLY A 122 -14.00 8.46 1.85
N SER A 123 -12.87 8.01 1.27
CA SER A 123 -12.87 7.05 0.16
C SER A 123 -11.88 5.93 0.40
N GLU A 124 -12.29 4.70 0.14
CA GLU A 124 -11.41 3.55 0.29
C GLU A 124 -10.26 3.60 -0.72
N VAL A 125 -9.08 3.24 -0.24
CA VAL A 125 -7.85 3.14 -1.01
C VAL A 125 -7.10 1.87 -0.68
N GLY A 126 -6.38 1.36 -1.67
CA GLY A 126 -5.41 0.30 -1.51
C GLY A 126 -4.15 0.62 -2.30
N VAL A 127 -3.01 0.29 -1.76
CA VAL A 127 -1.72 0.51 -2.39
C VAL A 127 -0.88 -0.75 -2.31
N ASP A 128 -0.15 -1.02 -3.36
CA ASP A 128 0.83 -2.11 -3.37
C ASP A 128 2.17 -1.64 -3.90
N LEU A 129 3.23 -2.23 -3.35
CA LEU A 129 4.63 -1.99 -3.72
C LEU A 129 5.36 -3.33 -3.71
N GLU A 130 6.08 -3.64 -4.80
CA GLU A 130 6.86 -4.87 -4.93
C GLU A 130 8.28 -4.57 -5.44
N GLU A 131 9.25 -5.29 -4.90
CA GLU A 131 10.62 -5.31 -5.41
C GLU A 131 10.72 -6.32 -6.56
N ILE A 132 11.16 -5.88 -7.73
CA ILE A 132 11.30 -6.72 -8.92
C ILE A 132 12.52 -7.62 -8.75
N ARG A 133 12.27 -8.90 -8.51
CA ARG A 133 13.32 -9.92 -8.41
C ARG A 133 13.47 -10.62 -9.75
N GLY A 134 14.64 -10.47 -10.36
CA GLY A 134 14.95 -11.03 -11.68
C GLY A 134 15.01 -12.57 -11.72
N ASP A 135 15.16 -13.20 -10.57
CA ASP A 135 15.22 -14.67 -10.38
C ASP A 135 13.85 -15.31 -10.05
N LEU A 136 12.79 -14.51 -9.98
CA LEU A 136 11.45 -15.02 -9.67
C LEU A 136 10.92 -15.88 -10.82
N ASP A 137 10.61 -17.15 -10.55
CA ASP A 137 9.74 -17.93 -11.41
C ASP A 137 8.28 -17.49 -11.19
N PHE A 138 7.85 -16.50 -11.98
CA PHE A 138 6.52 -15.91 -11.84
C PHE A 138 5.41 -16.73 -12.51
N ARG A 139 5.76 -17.72 -13.36
CA ARG A 139 4.77 -18.48 -14.13
C ARG A 139 3.74 -19.21 -13.24
N PRO A 140 4.13 -19.98 -12.21
CA PRO A 140 3.17 -20.64 -11.33
C PRO A 140 2.24 -19.66 -10.61
N MET A 141 2.75 -18.47 -10.24
CA MET A 141 1.94 -17.43 -9.62
C MET A 141 0.93 -16.84 -10.61
N ALA A 142 1.35 -16.55 -11.84
CA ALA A 142 0.45 -16.05 -12.87
C ALA A 142 -0.65 -17.08 -13.19
N GLU A 143 -0.30 -18.36 -13.34
CA GLU A 143 -1.25 -19.44 -13.60
C GLU A 143 -2.29 -19.61 -12.48
N ARG A 144 -1.91 -19.35 -11.24
CA ARG A 144 -2.79 -19.49 -10.08
C ARG A 144 -3.68 -18.27 -9.82
N TYR A 145 -3.15 -17.05 -10.00
CA TYR A 145 -3.79 -15.83 -9.52
C TYR A 145 -4.29 -14.90 -10.62
N PHE A 146 -3.83 -15.05 -11.86
CA PHE A 146 -4.26 -14.19 -12.95
C PHE A 146 -5.46 -14.80 -13.68
N ALA A 147 -6.36 -13.96 -14.16
CA ALA A 147 -7.46 -14.40 -15.00
C ALA A 147 -6.92 -15.01 -16.32
N PRO A 148 -7.65 -15.94 -16.98
CA PRO A 148 -7.17 -16.57 -18.21
C PRO A 148 -6.75 -15.59 -19.31
N SER A 149 -7.48 -14.49 -19.47
CA SER A 149 -7.13 -13.43 -20.43
C SER A 149 -5.83 -12.71 -20.08
N GLU A 150 -5.57 -12.44 -18.78
CA GLU A 150 -4.33 -11.84 -18.32
C GLU A 150 -3.13 -12.78 -18.52
N GLN A 151 -3.32 -14.08 -18.30
CA GLN A 151 -2.29 -15.10 -18.60
C GLN A 151 -1.96 -15.11 -20.09
N GLN A 152 -3.00 -15.16 -20.94
CA GLN A 152 -2.81 -15.13 -22.38
C GLN A 152 -2.06 -13.89 -22.84
N GLU A 153 -2.45 -12.71 -22.33
CA GLU A 153 -1.80 -11.43 -22.65
C GLU A 153 -0.35 -11.41 -22.16
N LEU A 154 -0.10 -11.84 -20.91
CA LEU A 154 1.24 -11.90 -20.31
C LEU A 154 2.20 -12.77 -21.11
N PHE A 155 1.76 -13.99 -21.44
CA PHE A 155 2.62 -14.96 -22.12
C PHE A 155 2.78 -14.70 -23.63
N ALA A 156 1.94 -13.84 -24.21
CA ALA A 156 2.09 -13.37 -25.58
C ALA A 156 3.12 -12.23 -25.71
N LEU A 157 3.54 -11.60 -24.59
CA LEU A 157 4.59 -10.58 -24.62
C LEU A 157 5.97 -11.20 -24.92
N GLU A 158 6.86 -10.36 -25.45
CA GLU A 158 8.26 -10.73 -25.57
C GLU A 158 8.86 -11.15 -24.22
N PRO A 159 9.67 -12.21 -24.14
CA PRO A 159 10.18 -12.75 -22.86
C PRO A 159 10.82 -11.69 -21.95
N ALA A 160 11.53 -10.73 -22.50
CA ALA A 160 12.16 -9.64 -21.76
C ALA A 160 11.15 -8.68 -21.09
N GLN A 161 9.89 -8.67 -21.52
CA GLN A 161 8.84 -7.81 -21.00
C GLN A 161 7.95 -8.52 -19.96
N GLN A 162 7.94 -9.85 -19.96
CA GLN A 162 7.00 -10.64 -19.18
C GLN A 162 7.15 -10.41 -17.66
N LEU A 163 8.35 -10.39 -17.13
CA LEU A 163 8.59 -10.18 -15.71
C LEU A 163 8.04 -8.82 -15.22
N THR A 164 8.30 -7.75 -15.96
CA THR A 164 7.79 -6.42 -15.63
C THR A 164 6.27 -6.35 -15.76
N ALA A 165 5.69 -7.01 -16.77
CA ALA A 165 4.24 -7.08 -16.96
C ALA A 165 3.57 -7.91 -15.85
N PHE A 166 4.22 -8.99 -15.40
CA PHE A 166 3.76 -9.76 -14.24
C PHE A 166 3.67 -8.88 -13.00
N TYR A 167 4.74 -8.16 -12.63
CA TYR A 167 4.72 -7.29 -11.46
C TYR A 167 3.71 -6.15 -11.58
N ARG A 168 3.50 -5.60 -12.79
CA ARG A 168 2.46 -4.60 -13.06
C ARG A 168 1.06 -5.16 -12.79
N CYS A 169 0.77 -6.35 -13.31
CA CYS A 169 -0.52 -7.02 -13.07
C CYS A 169 -0.69 -7.35 -11.58
N TRP A 170 0.34 -7.92 -10.96
CA TRP A 170 0.35 -8.31 -9.56
C TRP A 170 0.05 -7.13 -8.64
N THR A 171 0.82 -6.04 -8.75
CA THR A 171 0.64 -4.85 -7.90
C THR A 171 -0.72 -4.19 -8.09
N ARG A 172 -1.26 -4.18 -9.31
CA ARG A 172 -2.61 -3.66 -9.58
C ARG A 172 -3.69 -4.52 -8.90
N LYS A 173 -3.57 -5.85 -8.96
CA LYS A 173 -4.48 -6.78 -8.28
C LYS A 173 -4.40 -6.65 -6.76
N GLU A 174 -3.19 -6.65 -6.22
CA GLU A 174 -2.96 -6.50 -4.78
C GLU A 174 -3.48 -5.13 -4.27
N ALA A 175 -3.23 -4.05 -5.00
CA ALA A 175 -3.76 -2.74 -4.63
C ALA A 175 -5.30 -2.75 -4.56
N TYR A 176 -5.97 -3.39 -5.52
CA TYR A 176 -7.43 -3.52 -5.50
C TYR A 176 -7.91 -4.36 -4.30
N LEU A 177 -7.35 -5.56 -4.09
CA LEU A 177 -7.71 -6.44 -2.96
C LEU A 177 -7.46 -5.78 -1.60
N LYS A 178 -6.36 -5.04 -1.45
CA LYS A 178 -6.07 -4.24 -0.24
C LYS A 178 -7.05 -3.08 -0.08
N GLY A 179 -7.47 -2.49 -1.19
CA GLY A 179 -8.46 -1.42 -1.21
C GLY A 179 -9.81 -1.89 -0.72
N THR A 180 -10.32 -2.98 -1.26
CA THR A 180 -11.60 -3.58 -0.84
C THR A 180 -11.55 -4.15 0.58
N GLY A 181 -10.37 -4.48 1.09
CA GLY A 181 -10.20 -5.06 2.41
C GLY A 181 -10.62 -6.51 2.53
N VAL A 182 -10.99 -7.17 1.43
CA VAL A 182 -11.40 -8.59 1.43
C VAL A 182 -10.19 -9.55 1.36
N GLY A 183 -9.00 -9.04 1.04
CA GLY A 183 -7.80 -9.84 0.93
C GLY A 183 -7.98 -11.03 -0.03
N PHE A 184 -7.30 -12.13 0.24
CA PHE A 184 -7.40 -13.35 -0.56
C PHE A 184 -8.68 -14.19 -0.33
N SER A 185 -9.66 -13.71 0.45
CA SER A 185 -10.99 -14.34 0.48
C SER A 185 -11.69 -14.18 -0.87
N GLN A 186 -11.35 -13.15 -1.63
CA GLN A 186 -11.73 -12.99 -3.02
C GLN A 186 -10.65 -13.60 -3.92
N PRO A 187 -10.97 -14.56 -4.80
CA PRO A 187 -10.00 -15.08 -5.74
C PRO A 187 -9.48 -13.99 -6.69
N ALA A 188 -8.17 -13.84 -6.76
CA ALA A 188 -7.58 -12.78 -7.60
C ALA A 188 -7.86 -12.99 -9.10
N ASN A 189 -8.18 -14.19 -9.54
CA ASN A 189 -8.58 -14.50 -10.92
C ASN A 189 -10.07 -14.26 -11.21
N SER A 190 -10.88 -13.82 -10.22
CA SER A 190 -12.29 -13.45 -10.41
C SER A 190 -12.46 -12.05 -11.05
N PHE A 191 -11.39 -11.31 -11.21
CA PHE A 191 -11.40 -10.00 -11.87
C PHE A 191 -10.16 -9.81 -12.75
N GLN A 192 -10.24 -8.86 -13.67
CA GLN A 192 -9.18 -8.57 -14.63
C GLN A 192 -8.68 -7.14 -14.48
N VAL A 193 -7.37 -6.97 -14.55
CA VAL A 193 -6.73 -5.65 -14.66
C VAL A 193 -5.96 -5.56 -15.97
N SER A 194 -5.79 -4.36 -16.50
CA SER A 194 -4.91 -4.16 -17.66
C SER A 194 -3.46 -4.50 -17.28
N LEU A 195 -2.67 -5.08 -18.20
CA LEU A 195 -1.26 -5.38 -17.94
C LEU A 195 -0.31 -5.03 -19.09
N ALA A 196 -0.85 -4.88 -20.32
CA ALA A 196 -0.02 -4.57 -21.48
C ALA A 196 0.84 -3.31 -21.30
N PRO A 197 2.03 -3.27 -21.89
CA PRO A 197 2.83 -2.05 -21.93
C PRO A 197 2.04 -0.89 -22.55
N ASN A 198 2.17 0.31 -21.96
CA ASN A 198 1.54 1.54 -22.43
C ASN A 198 -0.01 1.58 -22.36
N VAL A 199 -0.64 0.58 -21.74
CA VAL A 199 -2.07 0.61 -21.44
C VAL A 199 -2.26 1.18 -20.03
N PRO A 200 -3.09 2.23 -19.87
CA PRO A 200 -3.40 2.78 -18.54
C PRO A 200 -3.90 1.73 -17.57
N ALA A 201 -3.53 1.86 -16.31
CA ALA A 201 -4.01 0.97 -15.26
C ALA A 201 -5.54 1.08 -15.13
N ALA A 202 -6.23 -0.06 -15.18
CA ALA A 202 -7.68 -0.16 -15.09
C ALA A 202 -8.11 -1.50 -14.48
N LEU A 203 -9.20 -1.50 -13.71
CA LEU A 203 -10.00 -2.68 -13.40
C LEU A 203 -10.93 -2.89 -14.60
N VAL A 204 -10.60 -3.87 -15.44
CA VAL A 204 -11.25 -4.07 -16.75
C VAL A 204 -12.59 -4.76 -16.58
N VAL A 205 -12.61 -5.84 -15.82
CA VAL A 205 -13.79 -6.67 -15.56
C VAL A 205 -13.73 -7.18 -14.13
N HIS A 206 -14.89 -7.22 -13.47
CA HIS A 206 -15.12 -8.00 -12.26
C HIS A 206 -16.30 -8.93 -12.52
N HIS A 207 -16.05 -10.25 -12.51
CA HIS A 207 -17.05 -11.22 -12.96
C HIS A 207 -18.26 -11.28 -12.03
N ASP A 208 -18.03 -11.24 -10.72
CA ASP A 208 -19.10 -11.33 -9.71
C ASP A 208 -19.75 -9.98 -9.41
N HIS A 209 -19.01 -8.86 -9.62
CA HIS A 209 -19.41 -7.49 -9.28
C HIS A 209 -19.07 -6.52 -10.42
N PRO A 210 -19.79 -6.51 -11.54
CA PRO A 210 -19.47 -5.69 -12.72
C PRO A 210 -19.40 -4.18 -12.45
N GLU A 211 -20.12 -3.69 -11.43
CA GLU A 211 -20.11 -2.31 -11.00
C GLU A 211 -18.76 -1.84 -10.44
N GLU A 212 -17.95 -2.74 -9.91
CA GLU A 212 -16.65 -2.42 -9.31
C GLU A 212 -15.68 -1.78 -10.31
N SER A 213 -15.74 -2.17 -11.58
CA SER A 213 -14.91 -1.55 -12.63
C SER A 213 -15.20 -0.06 -12.85
N ARG A 214 -16.38 0.44 -12.41
CA ARG A 214 -16.75 1.85 -12.44
C ARG A 214 -16.48 2.55 -11.10
N ARG A 215 -16.48 1.80 -10.00
CA ARG A 215 -16.29 2.34 -8.65
C ARG A 215 -14.82 2.56 -8.34
N TRP A 216 -13.92 1.73 -8.88
CA TRP A 216 -12.49 1.76 -8.60
C TRP A 216 -11.70 2.30 -9.78
N SER A 217 -10.82 3.24 -9.52
CA SER A 217 -9.76 3.64 -10.44
C SER A 217 -8.43 2.99 -10.03
N LEU A 218 -7.69 2.51 -11.02
CA LEU A 218 -6.32 2.03 -10.81
C LEU A 218 -5.32 3.03 -11.39
N ARG A 219 -4.16 3.16 -10.74
CA ARG A 219 -3.04 3.99 -11.21
C ARG A 219 -1.73 3.28 -10.93
N ASP A 220 -0.84 3.23 -11.92
CA ASP A 220 0.57 2.94 -11.64
C ASP A 220 1.17 4.13 -10.91
N LEU A 221 2.02 3.86 -9.94
CA LEU A 221 2.71 4.88 -9.16
C LEU A 221 4.17 4.98 -9.60
N PRO A 222 4.79 6.16 -9.56
CA PRO A 222 6.24 6.26 -9.59
C PRO A 222 6.83 5.37 -8.49
N ALA A 223 7.87 4.63 -8.82
CA ALA A 223 8.54 3.75 -7.87
C ALA A 223 10.07 3.89 -8.02
N PRO A 224 10.86 3.60 -7.00
CA PRO A 224 12.31 3.51 -7.12
C PRO A 224 12.72 2.49 -8.19
N ALA A 225 13.92 2.66 -8.74
CA ALA A 225 14.47 1.69 -9.71
C ALA A 225 14.45 0.27 -9.11
N GLY A 226 13.96 -0.69 -9.88
CA GLY A 226 13.77 -2.08 -9.42
C GLY A 226 12.50 -2.34 -8.61
N TYR A 227 11.56 -1.39 -8.56
CA TYR A 227 10.27 -1.56 -7.90
C TYR A 227 9.10 -1.33 -8.86
N CYS A 228 7.97 -1.91 -8.52
CA CYS A 228 6.67 -1.69 -9.16
C CYS A 228 5.66 -1.31 -8.09
N ALA A 229 4.78 -0.35 -8.36
CA ALA A 229 3.76 0.07 -7.42
C ALA A 229 2.47 0.47 -8.10
N ALA A 230 1.34 0.22 -7.42
CA ALA A 230 0.02 0.59 -7.90
C ALA A 230 -0.88 1.10 -6.78
N LEU A 231 -1.82 1.93 -7.14
CA LEU A 231 -2.91 2.45 -6.31
C LEU A 231 -4.24 1.98 -6.87
N ALA A 232 -5.14 1.57 -6.00
CA ALA A 232 -6.58 1.47 -6.24
C ALA A 232 -7.32 2.48 -5.36
N ALA A 233 -8.28 3.20 -5.90
CA ALA A 233 -9.05 4.18 -5.15
C ALA A 233 -10.53 4.18 -5.57
N GLN A 234 -11.45 4.30 -4.61
CA GLN A 234 -12.88 4.55 -4.88
C GLN A 234 -13.14 6.03 -5.23
N ILE A 235 -12.29 6.56 -6.08
CA ILE A 235 -12.35 7.92 -6.61
C ILE A 235 -12.15 7.81 -8.12
N ALA A 236 -13.11 8.23 -8.92
CA ALA A 236 -13.07 8.05 -10.37
C ALA A 236 -11.85 8.70 -11.04
N ARG A 237 -11.45 9.88 -10.55
CA ARG A 237 -10.28 10.64 -11.04
C ARG A 237 -9.52 11.25 -9.86
N PRO A 238 -8.73 10.45 -9.12
CA PRO A 238 -8.00 10.96 -7.98
C PRO A 238 -6.91 11.95 -8.41
N GLU A 239 -6.83 13.06 -7.69
CA GLU A 239 -5.67 13.95 -7.71
C GLU A 239 -4.61 13.36 -6.79
N LEU A 240 -3.45 12.99 -7.34
CA LEU A 240 -2.38 12.36 -6.58
C LEU A 240 -1.37 13.40 -6.09
N LYS A 241 -1.07 13.38 -4.80
CA LYS A 241 0.01 14.17 -4.20
C LYS A 241 1.09 13.23 -3.67
N PHE A 242 2.32 13.48 -4.07
CA PHE A 242 3.46 12.62 -3.78
C PHE A 242 4.38 13.28 -2.76
N TYR A 243 4.72 12.52 -1.71
CA TYR A 243 5.65 12.90 -0.64
C TYR A 243 6.76 11.85 -0.53
N GLY A 244 8.02 12.28 -0.58
CA GLY A 244 9.17 11.38 -0.52
C GLY A 244 9.52 10.66 -1.83
N PHE A 245 8.73 10.81 -2.86
CA PHE A 245 9.05 10.33 -4.21
C PHE A 245 10.10 11.28 -4.82
N ARG A 246 11.31 10.76 -5.05
CA ARG A 246 12.33 11.52 -5.79
C ARG A 246 12.07 11.35 -7.29
N LYS A 247 12.19 12.45 -8.02
CA LYS A 247 12.18 12.44 -9.50
C LYS A 247 13.44 11.79 -10.04
#